data_3f6d340170767212cdedd221612b36b8
#
_entry.id   3f6d340170767212cdedd221612b36b8
#
_cell.length_a   1.000
_cell.length_b   1.000
_cell.length_c   1.000
_cell.angle_alpha   90.00
_cell.angle_beta   90.00
_cell.angle_gamma   90.00
#
_symmetry.space_group_name_H-M   'P 1'
#
loop_
_entity.id
_entity.type
_entity.pdbx_description
1 polymer ?
#
loop_
_entity_poly.entity_id
_entity_poly.type
_entity_poly.pdbx_seq_one_letter_code
_entity_poly.pdbx_strand_id
1 'polypeptide(L)'
;CVDQNTGRLVSFIESLGEVDNTIFIVSSDNGGTHAAGPQGEINGNRRYSSLPRLSLDDSLKRADWIGTGRATALYPTGWAQVSNTPFPAYKTQTGAGGRRVACIVSWPDQIPDRNVVRPHFIHVTDLMPTLLDLAGVSAPQVSHGKPALPMQGKVQTAVLKQSSASQVRSQQYYECWSNRGYYKDGWIAVSIQQIGKGIDFDNWTLHRHGTDFSESVDLSAQYPDKLKELVADFDRDAWANMVYPLDNRGRSQKFQQIPPHLKPPLTGSRRFFKGAQTVNRSVVVPLIADRNYSITVNVSHKASDQGILFALGDVSGGMVMYVEEGCLHLYYNGFGDFHALPGIPMPTGKHAVSLDYEAQGDRAGRGRFLLNGHPASEWQDLTPTLMYGFHEGLDIGIDRRAPVHWELFQKRGSFPYSGELIDLVIDSGMHAPDPTGVKS
;
A
#
# COMPACT_ATOMS: atom_id res chain seq x y z
N CYS A 1 14.73 -10.55 1.13
CA CYS A 1 13.76 -10.46 2.27
C CYS A 1 12.53 -11.35 2.09
N VAL A 2 11.76 -11.26 0.98
CA VAL A 2 10.53 -12.07 0.82
C VAL A 2 10.86 -13.57 0.87
N ASP A 3 11.79 -14.03 0.05
CA ASP A 3 12.25 -15.43 0.01
C ASP A 3 12.72 -15.93 1.39
N GLN A 4 13.58 -15.18 2.07
CA GLN A 4 14.06 -15.51 3.41
C GLN A 4 12.93 -15.64 4.45
N ASN A 5 11.96 -14.74 4.43
CA ASN A 5 10.82 -14.79 5.36
C ASN A 5 9.84 -15.91 5.01
N THR A 6 9.64 -16.18 3.71
CA THR A 6 8.89 -17.36 3.27
C THR A 6 9.55 -18.64 3.78
N GLY A 7 10.89 -18.76 3.65
CA GLY A 7 11.64 -19.90 4.19
C GLY A 7 11.47 -20.05 5.70
N ARG A 8 11.53 -18.95 6.47
CA ARG A 8 11.28 -18.99 7.93
C ARG A 8 9.89 -19.48 8.29
N LEU A 9 8.87 -19.04 7.52
CA LEU A 9 7.47 -19.50 7.72
C LEU A 9 7.35 -20.99 7.42
N VAL A 10 7.91 -21.46 6.31
CA VAL A 10 7.92 -22.89 5.96
C VAL A 10 8.60 -23.72 7.04
N SER A 11 9.82 -23.33 7.50
CA SER A 11 10.51 -24.02 8.56
C SER A 11 9.77 -24.04 9.89
N PHE A 12 9.00 -22.98 10.19
CA PHE A 12 8.15 -22.98 11.38
C PHE A 12 7.01 -24.01 11.26
N ILE A 13 6.31 -24.06 10.12
CA ILE A 13 5.26 -25.06 9.86
C ILE A 13 5.83 -26.49 9.86
N GLU A 14 7.04 -26.67 9.33
CA GLU A 14 7.78 -27.94 9.38
C GLU A 14 8.03 -28.39 10.83
N SER A 15 8.44 -27.46 11.70
CA SER A 15 8.67 -27.76 13.13
C SER A 15 7.40 -28.18 13.87
N LEU A 16 6.22 -27.86 13.34
CA LEU A 16 4.92 -28.30 13.84
C LEU A 16 4.49 -29.67 13.26
N GLY A 17 5.21 -30.22 12.29
CA GLY A 17 4.83 -31.45 11.58
C GLY A 17 3.67 -31.29 10.59
N GLU A 18 3.34 -30.03 10.20
CA GLU A 18 2.14 -29.72 9.41
C GLU A 18 2.46 -29.33 7.96
N VAL A 19 3.70 -29.43 7.50
CA VAL A 19 4.11 -28.98 6.16
C VAL A 19 3.36 -29.74 5.05
N ASP A 20 3.17 -31.05 5.21
CA ASP A 20 2.50 -31.90 4.21
C ASP A 20 1.01 -31.58 4.10
N ASN A 21 0.41 -31.13 5.20
CA ASN A 21 -1.01 -30.72 5.27
C ASN A 21 -1.22 -29.21 5.07
N THR A 22 -0.23 -28.49 4.57
CA THR A 22 -0.30 -27.04 4.38
C THR A 22 -0.18 -26.67 2.90
N ILE A 23 -1.09 -25.79 2.44
CA ILE A 23 -1.04 -25.20 1.09
C ILE A 23 -0.24 -23.89 1.19
N PHE A 24 0.88 -23.80 0.47
CA PHE A 24 1.65 -22.59 0.30
C PHE A 24 1.36 -21.98 -1.07
N ILE A 25 0.96 -20.70 -1.08
CA ILE A 25 0.76 -19.92 -2.29
C ILE A 25 1.63 -18.69 -2.22
N VAL A 26 2.55 -18.54 -3.18
CA VAL A 26 3.42 -17.37 -3.30
C VAL A 26 3.17 -16.73 -4.66
N SER A 27 2.71 -15.48 -4.66
CA SER A 27 2.43 -14.73 -5.89
C SER A 27 2.78 -13.27 -5.71
N SER A 28 3.14 -12.60 -6.81
CA SER A 28 3.13 -11.14 -6.85
C SER A 28 1.71 -10.62 -7.06
N ASP A 29 1.43 -9.40 -6.60
CA ASP A 29 0.14 -8.72 -6.77
C ASP A 29 -0.02 -8.10 -8.17
N ASN A 30 1.08 -7.65 -8.77
CA ASN A 30 1.14 -7.04 -10.12
C ASN A 30 2.58 -7.10 -10.65
N GLY A 31 2.75 -6.73 -11.89
CA GLY A 31 4.09 -6.55 -12.45
C GLY A 31 4.84 -5.35 -11.89
N GLY A 32 6.08 -5.15 -12.31
CA GLY A 32 6.96 -4.08 -11.87
C GLY A 32 6.35 -2.70 -12.06
N THR A 33 6.61 -1.80 -11.11
CA THR A 33 6.04 -0.44 -11.13
C THR A 33 6.96 0.55 -11.82
N HIS A 34 6.40 1.40 -12.69
CA HIS A 34 7.09 2.54 -13.30
C HIS A 34 6.78 3.87 -12.58
N ALA A 35 6.16 3.80 -11.41
CA ALA A 35 5.62 4.97 -10.72
C ALA A 35 6.68 6.03 -10.37
N ALA A 36 7.94 5.65 -10.17
CA ALA A 36 9.02 6.59 -9.91
C ALA A 36 9.58 7.28 -11.18
N GLY A 37 9.12 6.89 -12.37
CA GLY A 37 9.56 7.46 -13.65
C GLY A 37 11.00 7.06 -14.02
N PRO A 38 11.60 7.75 -15.03
CA PRO A 38 12.89 7.33 -15.58
C PRO A 38 14.06 7.35 -14.61
N GLN A 39 14.01 8.20 -13.57
CA GLN A 39 15.12 8.40 -12.63
C GLN A 39 15.02 7.58 -11.34
N GLY A 40 13.85 7.01 -11.05
CA GLY A 40 13.61 6.40 -9.75
C GLY A 40 13.38 7.43 -8.63
N GLU A 41 13.28 6.96 -7.39
CA GLU A 41 13.08 7.81 -6.21
C GLU A 41 13.63 7.11 -4.96
N ILE A 42 14.40 7.81 -4.13
CA ILE A 42 14.93 7.26 -2.86
C ILE A 42 13.81 7.10 -1.84
N ASN A 43 12.85 8.02 -1.81
CA ASN A 43 11.63 7.86 -1.02
C ASN A 43 10.41 8.05 -1.91
N GLY A 44 9.78 6.96 -2.31
CA GLY A 44 8.64 6.96 -3.24
C GLY A 44 7.43 7.75 -2.75
N ASN A 45 7.31 7.95 -1.44
CA ASN A 45 6.19 8.67 -0.86
C ASN A 45 6.31 10.20 -0.97
N ARG A 46 7.50 10.74 -1.26
CA ARG A 46 7.66 12.17 -1.59
C ARG A 46 6.73 12.57 -2.74
N ARG A 47 6.70 11.77 -3.80
CA ARG A 47 5.82 12.00 -4.96
C ARG A 47 4.33 11.97 -4.58
N TYR A 48 3.92 10.99 -3.79
CA TYR A 48 2.52 10.88 -3.34
C TYR A 48 2.11 12.00 -2.39
N SER A 49 3.08 12.62 -1.73
CA SER A 49 2.89 13.77 -0.86
C SER A 49 3.06 15.11 -1.58
N SER A 50 3.11 15.11 -2.92
CA SER A 50 3.29 16.32 -3.74
C SER A 50 4.55 17.12 -3.42
N LEU A 51 5.60 16.45 -2.95
CA LEU A 51 6.89 17.06 -2.68
C LEU A 51 7.77 17.05 -3.94
N PRO A 52 8.68 18.04 -4.08
CA PRO A 52 9.69 18.03 -5.14
C PRO A 52 10.52 16.76 -5.08
N ARG A 53 10.91 16.25 -6.25
CA ARG A 53 11.88 15.15 -6.33
C ARG A 53 13.22 15.62 -5.78
N LEU A 54 13.95 14.70 -5.17
CA LEU A 54 15.34 14.94 -4.82
C LEU A 54 16.18 15.17 -6.10
N SER A 55 17.17 16.03 -6.01
CA SER A 55 18.18 16.12 -7.06
C SER A 55 18.96 14.81 -7.20
N LEU A 56 19.64 14.60 -8.32
CA LEU A 56 20.51 13.43 -8.48
C LEU A 56 21.58 13.38 -7.40
N ASP A 57 22.21 14.53 -7.09
CA ASP A 57 23.24 14.62 -6.06
C ASP A 57 22.72 14.28 -4.67
N ASP A 58 21.52 14.75 -4.31
CA ASP A 58 20.92 14.41 -3.01
C ASP A 58 20.45 12.95 -2.96
N SER A 59 20.05 12.39 -4.08
CA SER A 59 19.75 10.97 -4.19
C SER A 59 21.02 10.11 -4.03
N LEU A 60 22.12 10.50 -4.66
CA LEU A 60 23.40 9.80 -4.53
C LEU A 60 23.96 9.85 -3.10
N LYS A 61 23.83 10.98 -2.39
CA LYS A 61 24.21 11.08 -0.96
C LYS A 61 23.42 10.13 -0.05
N ARG A 62 22.29 9.65 -0.49
CA ARG A 62 21.38 8.75 0.24
C ARG A 62 21.34 7.34 -0.37
N ALA A 63 22.24 7.00 -1.29
CA ALA A 63 22.22 5.72 -1.99
C ALA A 63 22.42 4.51 -1.05
N ASP A 64 23.18 4.68 0.03
CA ASP A 64 23.39 3.70 1.08
C ASP A 64 22.13 3.41 1.94
N TRP A 65 21.10 4.25 1.81
CA TRP A 65 19.81 4.02 2.47
C TRP A 65 18.97 2.94 1.78
N ILE A 66 19.25 2.66 0.49
CA ILE A 66 18.49 1.66 -0.29
C ILE A 66 18.64 0.28 0.34
N GLY A 67 17.51 -0.36 0.61
CA GLY A 67 17.46 -1.66 1.27
C GLY A 67 17.57 -1.62 2.80
N THR A 68 17.65 -0.42 3.39
CA THR A 68 17.59 -0.22 4.85
C THR A 68 16.21 0.31 5.27
N GLY A 69 15.99 0.43 6.59
CA GLY A 69 14.81 1.08 7.13
C GLY A 69 14.82 2.61 7.08
N ARG A 70 15.71 3.25 6.31
CA ARG A 70 15.74 4.71 6.13
C ARG A 70 15.06 5.18 4.84
N ALA A 71 14.78 4.27 3.91
CA ALA A 71 14.21 4.62 2.63
C ALA A 71 13.23 3.59 2.11
N THR A 72 12.20 4.08 1.43
CA THR A 72 11.28 3.28 0.62
C THR A 72 11.55 3.54 -0.86
N ALA A 73 12.72 3.10 -1.32
CA ALA A 73 13.17 3.39 -2.67
C ALA A 73 12.28 2.74 -3.72
N LEU A 74 12.01 3.48 -4.79
CA LEU A 74 11.38 2.98 -6.00
C LEU A 74 12.39 3.06 -7.15
N TYR A 75 12.59 1.95 -7.84
CA TYR A 75 13.55 1.86 -8.94
C TYR A 75 13.07 2.63 -10.20
N PRO A 76 14.00 3.00 -11.10
CA PRO A 76 13.67 3.63 -12.38
C PRO A 76 12.82 2.75 -13.29
N THR A 77 12.09 3.37 -14.22
CA THR A 77 11.25 2.67 -15.22
C THR A 77 12.03 1.60 -16.01
N GLY A 78 13.31 1.85 -16.34
CA GLY A 78 14.15 0.86 -17.02
C GLY A 78 14.30 -0.45 -16.23
N TRP A 79 14.46 -0.36 -14.91
CA TRP A 79 14.50 -1.54 -14.03
C TRP A 79 13.14 -2.22 -13.88
N ALA A 80 12.03 -1.44 -13.96
CA ALA A 80 10.70 -2.05 -14.02
C ALA A 80 10.54 -2.90 -15.29
N GLN A 81 11.06 -2.44 -16.44
CA GLN A 81 11.07 -3.23 -17.68
C GLN A 81 11.93 -4.49 -17.54
N VAL A 82 13.12 -4.37 -16.93
CA VAL A 82 14.00 -5.54 -16.69
C VAL A 82 13.26 -6.58 -15.83
N SER A 83 12.58 -6.18 -14.77
CA SER A 83 11.84 -7.10 -13.89
C SER A 83 10.62 -7.74 -14.55
N ASN A 84 10.05 -7.10 -15.58
CA ASN A 84 8.90 -7.62 -16.33
C ASN A 84 9.28 -8.41 -17.58
N THR A 85 10.56 -8.42 -17.96
CA THR A 85 11.03 -9.10 -19.18
C THR A 85 10.55 -10.57 -19.22
N PRO A 86 9.99 -11.05 -20.35
CA PRO A 86 9.93 -10.39 -21.68
C PRO A 86 8.63 -9.60 -21.93
N PHE A 87 7.85 -9.29 -20.91
CA PHE A 87 6.51 -8.73 -21.04
C PHE A 87 6.53 -7.19 -21.13
N PRO A 88 5.74 -6.59 -22.05
CA PRO A 88 5.56 -5.14 -22.12
C PRO A 88 4.58 -4.66 -21.04
N ALA A 89 4.63 -3.35 -20.78
CA ALA A 89 3.78 -2.67 -19.82
C ALA A 89 4.16 -2.92 -18.33
N TYR A 90 3.44 -2.27 -17.44
CA TYR A 90 3.79 -2.13 -16.02
C TYR A 90 2.55 -2.22 -15.14
N LYS A 91 2.74 -2.21 -13.82
CA LYS A 91 1.65 -2.01 -12.85
C LYS A 91 0.69 -0.92 -13.32
N THR A 92 -0.60 -1.13 -13.16
CA THR A 92 -1.74 -0.32 -13.62
C THR A 92 -2.09 -0.44 -15.10
N GLN A 93 -1.26 -1.08 -15.91
CA GLN A 93 -1.52 -1.32 -17.33
C GLN A 93 -1.97 -2.77 -17.57
N THR A 94 -2.78 -2.98 -18.59
CA THR A 94 -3.37 -4.30 -18.89
C THR A 94 -2.56 -5.15 -19.89
N GLY A 95 -1.40 -4.67 -20.32
CA GLY A 95 -0.42 -5.50 -21.01
C GLY A 95 0.20 -6.57 -20.11
N ALA A 96 0.87 -7.56 -20.69
CA ALA A 96 1.37 -8.72 -19.96
C ALA A 96 2.25 -8.36 -18.77
N GLY A 97 3.14 -7.35 -18.88
CA GLY A 97 4.00 -6.92 -17.78
C GLY A 97 3.29 -6.27 -16.59
N GLY A 98 2.03 -5.83 -16.78
CA GLY A 98 1.21 -5.31 -15.67
C GLY A 98 0.34 -6.35 -14.99
N ARG A 99 -0.16 -7.34 -15.74
CA ARG A 99 -1.17 -8.30 -15.29
C ARG A 99 -0.65 -9.73 -15.09
N ARG A 100 0.46 -10.10 -15.74
CA ARG A 100 1.01 -11.45 -15.69
C ARG A 100 2.09 -11.54 -14.63
N VAL A 101 1.85 -12.35 -13.62
CA VAL A 101 2.75 -12.50 -12.47
C VAL A 101 3.06 -13.97 -12.23
N ALA A 102 4.21 -14.22 -11.59
CA ALA A 102 4.55 -15.55 -11.11
C ALA A 102 3.59 -15.97 -10.00
N CYS A 103 3.18 -17.24 -10.02
CA CYS A 103 2.41 -17.86 -8.95
C CYS A 103 2.97 -19.26 -8.70
N ILE A 104 3.35 -19.53 -7.46
CA ILE A 104 3.85 -20.82 -7.00
C ILE A 104 2.80 -21.40 -6.05
N VAL A 105 2.39 -22.65 -6.30
CA VAL A 105 1.51 -23.39 -5.39
C VAL A 105 2.24 -24.68 -4.97
N SER A 106 2.31 -24.92 -3.67
CA SER A 106 2.89 -26.12 -3.09
C SER A 106 1.96 -26.70 -2.05
N TRP A 107 1.64 -27.96 -2.19
CA TRP A 107 0.96 -28.78 -1.19
C TRP A 107 1.53 -30.20 -1.29
N PRO A 108 2.53 -30.56 -0.47
CA PRO A 108 3.31 -31.79 -0.65
C PRO A 108 2.47 -33.06 -0.69
N ASP A 109 1.42 -33.15 0.12
CA ASP A 109 0.56 -34.34 0.21
C ASP A 109 -0.43 -34.48 -0.96
N GLN A 110 -0.92 -33.37 -1.53
CA GLN A 110 -2.02 -33.39 -2.49
C GLN A 110 -1.65 -32.98 -3.92
N ILE A 111 -0.49 -32.37 -4.12
CA ILE A 111 0.03 -32.00 -5.44
C ILE A 111 1.32 -32.78 -5.70
N PRO A 112 1.21 -33.96 -6.33
CA PRO A 112 2.34 -34.87 -6.49
C PRO A 112 3.39 -34.37 -7.50
N ASP A 113 2.98 -33.63 -8.50
CA ASP A 113 3.87 -33.08 -9.54
C ASP A 113 4.71 -31.94 -8.97
N ARG A 114 5.99 -32.21 -8.72
CA ARG A 114 6.93 -31.20 -8.22
C ARG A 114 7.73 -30.56 -9.35
N ASN A 115 8.05 -29.26 -9.20
CA ASN A 115 8.86 -28.50 -10.16
C ASN A 115 8.30 -28.47 -11.60
N VAL A 116 6.97 -28.50 -11.74
CA VAL A 116 6.30 -28.49 -13.03
C VAL A 116 5.63 -27.14 -13.28
N VAL A 117 5.92 -26.54 -14.44
CA VAL A 117 5.23 -25.34 -14.91
C VAL A 117 3.85 -25.73 -15.46
N ARG A 118 2.80 -25.09 -14.97
CA ARG A 118 1.44 -25.21 -15.50
C ARG A 118 1.20 -24.14 -16.56
N PRO A 119 0.94 -24.49 -17.83
CA PRO A 119 0.69 -23.52 -18.90
C PRO A 119 -0.73 -22.95 -18.87
N HIS A 120 -1.56 -23.40 -17.96
CA HIS A 120 -2.97 -23.05 -17.87
C HIS A 120 -3.15 -21.57 -17.48
N PHE A 121 -4.13 -20.93 -18.11
CA PHE A 121 -4.55 -19.59 -17.71
C PHE A 121 -5.36 -19.66 -16.42
N ILE A 122 -4.91 -19.00 -15.37
CA ILE A 122 -5.62 -18.81 -14.11
C ILE A 122 -5.71 -17.32 -13.78
N HIS A 123 -6.68 -16.94 -12.99
CA HIS A 123 -6.88 -15.57 -12.52
C HIS A 123 -6.91 -15.54 -10.99
N VAL A 124 -6.51 -14.43 -10.36
CA VAL A 124 -6.48 -14.30 -8.90
C VAL A 124 -7.83 -14.61 -8.25
N THR A 125 -8.95 -14.32 -8.91
CA THR A 125 -10.30 -14.67 -8.42
C THR A 125 -10.53 -16.17 -8.30
N ASP A 126 -9.72 -17.00 -8.97
CA ASP A 126 -9.84 -18.47 -8.93
C ASP A 126 -9.25 -19.06 -7.65
N LEU A 127 -8.38 -18.30 -6.93
CA LEU A 127 -7.72 -18.80 -5.74
C LEU A 127 -8.72 -19.15 -4.63
N MET A 128 -9.65 -18.25 -4.31
CA MET A 128 -10.62 -18.49 -3.23
C MET A 128 -11.51 -19.71 -3.46
N PRO A 129 -12.23 -19.86 -4.60
CA PRO A 129 -13.04 -21.06 -4.82
C PRO A 129 -12.21 -22.34 -4.90
N THR A 130 -10.96 -22.27 -5.39
CA THR A 130 -10.05 -23.41 -5.42
C THR A 130 -9.63 -23.83 -4.01
N LEU A 131 -9.30 -22.87 -3.13
CA LEU A 131 -8.95 -23.15 -1.74
C LEU A 131 -10.12 -23.74 -0.97
N LEU A 132 -11.33 -23.25 -1.17
CA LEU A 132 -12.53 -23.80 -0.55
C LEU A 132 -12.77 -25.25 -1.01
N ASP A 133 -12.63 -25.54 -2.30
CA ASP A 133 -12.76 -26.88 -2.86
C ASP A 133 -11.70 -27.84 -2.29
N LEU A 134 -10.43 -27.40 -2.24
CA LEU A 134 -9.34 -28.19 -1.66
C LEU A 134 -9.51 -28.46 -0.17
N ALA A 135 -10.09 -27.52 0.56
CA ALA A 135 -10.39 -27.65 1.98
C ALA A 135 -11.70 -28.40 2.27
N GLY A 136 -12.49 -28.75 1.25
CA GLY A 136 -13.81 -29.37 1.41
C GLY A 136 -14.84 -28.45 2.07
N VAL A 137 -14.69 -27.12 1.95
CA VAL A 137 -15.56 -26.12 2.59
C VAL A 137 -16.44 -25.45 1.55
N SER A 138 -17.74 -25.39 1.80
CA SER A 138 -18.68 -24.67 0.95
C SER A 138 -18.64 -23.16 1.22
N ALA A 139 -18.76 -22.35 0.15
CA ALA A 139 -18.91 -20.91 0.30
C ALA A 139 -20.19 -20.55 1.06
N PRO A 140 -20.19 -19.53 1.93
CA PRO A 140 -21.37 -19.13 2.67
C PRO A 140 -22.43 -18.56 1.72
N GLN A 141 -23.70 -18.98 1.92
CA GLN A 141 -24.86 -18.45 1.19
C GLN A 141 -25.28 -17.06 1.68
N VAL A 142 -24.93 -16.74 2.93
CA VAL A 142 -25.27 -15.47 3.58
C VAL A 142 -24.02 -14.91 4.28
N SER A 143 -23.76 -13.63 4.07
CA SER A 143 -22.68 -12.89 4.73
C SER A 143 -23.26 -11.66 5.41
N HIS A 144 -23.00 -11.47 6.72
CA HIS A 144 -23.51 -10.34 7.54
C HIS A 144 -25.03 -10.12 7.38
N GLY A 145 -25.80 -11.21 7.34
CA GLY A 145 -27.26 -11.17 7.24
C GLY A 145 -27.82 -10.84 5.83
N LYS A 146 -26.96 -10.78 4.82
CA LYS A 146 -27.36 -10.54 3.41
C LYS A 146 -26.96 -11.73 2.53
N PRO A 147 -27.71 -12.02 1.45
CA PRO A 147 -27.28 -13.00 0.46
C PRO A 147 -25.86 -12.69 -0.05
N ALA A 148 -25.01 -13.69 -0.05
CA ALA A 148 -23.65 -13.54 -0.57
C ALA A 148 -23.69 -13.44 -2.11
N LEU A 149 -22.84 -12.55 -2.67
CA LEU A 149 -22.67 -12.50 -4.12
C LEU A 149 -21.95 -13.77 -4.59
N PRO A 150 -22.33 -14.32 -5.74
CA PRO A 150 -21.67 -15.49 -6.32
C PRO A 150 -20.19 -15.20 -6.60
N MET A 151 -19.31 -16.14 -6.25
CA MET A 151 -17.90 -16.05 -6.64
C MET A 151 -17.76 -16.21 -8.16
N GLN A 152 -17.09 -15.29 -8.82
CA GLN A 152 -16.84 -15.33 -10.26
C GLN A 152 -15.63 -16.19 -10.64
N GLY A 153 -14.81 -16.56 -9.65
CA GLY A 153 -13.66 -17.44 -9.82
C GLY A 153 -14.07 -18.87 -10.22
N LYS A 154 -13.16 -19.56 -10.89
CA LYS A 154 -13.32 -20.95 -11.31
C LYS A 154 -12.43 -21.85 -10.44
N VAL A 155 -12.95 -22.99 -10.03
CA VAL A 155 -12.19 -24.00 -9.28
C VAL A 155 -11.11 -24.60 -10.17
N GLN A 156 -9.85 -24.50 -9.75
CA GLN A 156 -8.66 -24.93 -10.50
C GLN A 156 -8.03 -26.22 -9.93
N THR A 157 -8.68 -26.90 -9.03
CA THR A 157 -8.16 -28.10 -8.34
C THR A 157 -7.60 -29.15 -9.31
N ALA A 158 -8.31 -29.42 -10.41
CA ALA A 158 -7.85 -30.39 -11.41
C ALA A 158 -6.53 -29.96 -12.05
N VAL A 159 -6.38 -28.66 -12.38
CA VAL A 159 -5.15 -28.10 -12.96
C VAL A 159 -3.99 -28.14 -11.97
N LEU A 160 -4.23 -27.93 -10.68
CA LEU A 160 -3.20 -28.00 -9.65
C LEU A 160 -2.73 -29.44 -9.43
N LYS A 161 -3.65 -30.41 -9.45
CA LYS A 161 -3.33 -31.83 -9.19
C LYS A 161 -2.71 -32.53 -10.41
N GLN A 162 -3.05 -32.12 -11.62
CA GLN A 162 -2.63 -32.82 -12.85
C GLN A 162 -2.28 -31.83 -13.97
N SER A 163 -1.04 -31.87 -14.46
CA SER A 163 -0.56 -30.98 -15.51
C SER A 163 -1.24 -31.16 -16.87
N SER A 164 -1.81 -32.34 -17.14
CA SER A 164 -2.57 -32.66 -18.34
C SER A 164 -4.06 -32.33 -18.26
N ALA A 165 -4.54 -31.77 -17.15
CA ALA A 165 -5.95 -31.37 -17.02
C ALA A 165 -6.33 -30.34 -18.08
N SER A 166 -7.60 -30.32 -18.47
CA SER A 166 -8.11 -29.32 -19.42
C SER A 166 -8.14 -27.93 -18.82
N GLN A 167 -7.96 -26.90 -19.68
CA GLN A 167 -8.12 -25.50 -19.31
C GLN A 167 -9.56 -25.26 -18.75
N VAL A 168 -9.65 -24.66 -17.57
CA VAL A 168 -10.93 -24.39 -16.91
C VAL A 168 -11.44 -22.99 -17.23
N ARG A 169 -10.56 -21.97 -17.15
CA ARG A 169 -10.94 -20.58 -17.44
C ARG A 169 -10.62 -20.25 -18.91
N SER A 170 -11.62 -19.92 -19.69
CA SER A 170 -11.48 -19.59 -21.10
C SER A 170 -11.41 -18.09 -21.38
N GLN A 171 -11.94 -17.25 -20.49
CA GLN A 171 -12.02 -15.79 -20.68
C GLN A 171 -11.88 -14.99 -19.40
N GLN A 172 -11.39 -13.74 -19.53
CA GLN A 172 -11.26 -12.78 -18.43
C GLN A 172 -11.14 -11.37 -18.96
N TYR A 173 -11.92 -10.41 -18.41
CA TYR A 173 -11.71 -8.98 -18.61
C TYR A 173 -10.71 -8.42 -17.59
N TYR A 174 -10.05 -7.33 -17.95
CA TYR A 174 -9.17 -6.54 -17.09
C TYR A 174 -9.51 -5.06 -17.25
N GLU A 175 -9.53 -4.33 -16.15
CA GLU A 175 -9.58 -2.87 -16.15
C GLU A 175 -8.74 -2.33 -14.99
N CYS A 176 -7.92 -1.31 -15.27
CA CYS A 176 -7.22 -0.54 -14.27
C CYS A 176 -6.90 0.85 -14.79
N TRP A 177 -7.45 1.90 -14.18
CA TRP A 177 -7.24 3.29 -14.61
C TRP A 177 -7.59 3.53 -16.08
N SER A 178 -8.71 2.97 -16.51
CA SER A 178 -9.21 2.96 -17.89
C SER A 178 -8.34 2.22 -18.92
N ASN A 179 -7.22 1.61 -18.49
CA ASN A 179 -6.57 0.59 -19.30
C ASN A 179 -7.46 -0.64 -19.33
N ARG A 180 -7.69 -1.20 -20.51
CA ARG A 180 -8.64 -2.30 -20.74
C ARG A 180 -7.92 -3.51 -21.33
N GLY A 181 -8.39 -4.69 -21.03
CA GLY A 181 -7.91 -5.92 -21.63
C GLY A 181 -8.96 -7.02 -21.62
N TYR A 182 -8.94 -7.89 -22.61
CA TYR A 182 -9.80 -9.06 -22.65
C TYR A 182 -9.06 -10.28 -23.19
N TYR A 183 -8.96 -11.29 -22.34
CA TYR A 183 -8.42 -12.59 -22.70
C TYR A 183 -9.55 -13.54 -23.10
N LYS A 184 -9.38 -14.28 -24.19
CA LYS A 184 -10.28 -15.37 -24.59
C LYS A 184 -9.53 -16.42 -25.43
N ASP A 185 -9.49 -17.63 -24.94
CA ASP A 185 -8.98 -18.82 -25.66
C ASP A 185 -7.60 -18.61 -26.29
N GLY A 186 -6.67 -18.03 -25.52
CA GLY A 186 -5.30 -17.74 -25.97
C GLY A 186 -5.12 -16.43 -26.74
N TRP A 187 -6.18 -15.71 -27.06
CA TRP A 187 -6.15 -14.37 -27.60
C TRP A 187 -6.25 -13.33 -26.51
N ILE A 188 -5.60 -12.19 -26.68
CA ILE A 188 -5.71 -11.04 -25.78
C ILE A 188 -5.81 -9.75 -26.58
N ALA A 189 -6.86 -8.97 -26.33
CA ALA A 189 -6.97 -7.58 -26.76
C ALA A 189 -6.52 -6.68 -25.59
N VAL A 190 -5.70 -5.66 -25.87
CA VAL A 190 -5.13 -4.73 -24.87
C VAL A 190 -5.33 -3.30 -25.33
N SER A 191 -5.74 -2.43 -24.41
CA SER A 191 -5.89 -0.99 -24.64
C SER A 191 -5.22 -0.24 -23.49
N ILE A 192 -4.13 0.45 -23.78
CA ILE A 192 -3.39 1.26 -22.82
C ILE A 192 -3.76 2.73 -23.00
N GLN A 193 -4.18 3.38 -21.93
CA GLN A 193 -4.66 4.76 -21.91
C GLN A 193 -3.65 5.68 -21.22
N GLN A 194 -3.68 6.95 -21.58
CA GLN A 194 -2.92 7.98 -20.89
C GLN A 194 -3.77 8.60 -19.79
N ILE A 195 -3.38 8.40 -18.54
CA ILE A 195 -4.10 8.93 -17.36
C ILE A 195 -4.25 10.45 -17.47
N GLY A 196 -5.46 10.95 -17.18
CA GLY A 196 -5.80 12.39 -17.21
C GLY A 196 -6.09 12.94 -18.60
N LYS A 197 -6.02 12.13 -19.65
CA LYS A 197 -6.45 12.46 -21.01
C LYS A 197 -7.84 11.87 -21.30
N GLY A 198 -8.46 12.30 -22.40
CA GLY A 198 -9.66 11.64 -22.89
C GLY A 198 -9.43 10.14 -23.14
N ILE A 199 -10.47 9.34 -22.96
CA ILE A 199 -10.38 7.90 -23.23
C ILE A 199 -10.51 7.68 -24.74
N ASP A 200 -9.51 7.03 -25.32
CA ASP A 200 -9.57 6.54 -26.70
C ASP A 200 -10.15 5.13 -26.66
N PHE A 201 -11.39 5.00 -27.14
CA PHE A 201 -12.10 3.72 -27.18
C PHE A 201 -11.62 2.78 -28.29
N ASP A 202 -11.00 3.32 -29.33
CA ASP A 202 -10.53 2.58 -30.51
C ASP A 202 -9.07 2.13 -30.40
N ASN A 203 -8.34 2.59 -29.39
CA ASN A 203 -6.95 2.22 -29.14
C ASN A 203 -6.83 0.80 -28.59
N TRP A 204 -6.82 -0.20 -29.46
CA TRP A 204 -6.65 -1.60 -29.11
C TRP A 204 -5.57 -2.29 -29.95
N THR A 205 -4.80 -3.16 -29.31
CA THR A 205 -3.89 -4.12 -29.95
C THR A 205 -4.40 -5.54 -29.70
N LEU A 206 -4.03 -6.50 -30.56
CA LEU A 206 -4.42 -7.89 -30.45
C LEU A 206 -3.19 -8.79 -30.49
N HIS A 207 -3.10 -9.72 -29.52
CA HIS A 207 -1.98 -10.66 -29.42
C HIS A 207 -2.46 -12.09 -29.23
N ARG A 208 -1.57 -13.07 -29.46
CA ARG A 208 -1.88 -14.48 -29.28
C ARG A 208 -0.81 -15.17 -28.42
N HIS A 209 -1.14 -15.53 -27.20
CA HIS A 209 -0.21 -16.08 -26.22
C HIS A 209 0.53 -17.34 -26.66
N GLY A 210 -0.13 -18.22 -27.42
CA GLY A 210 0.48 -19.49 -27.86
C GLY A 210 1.64 -19.35 -28.84
N THR A 211 1.71 -18.21 -29.56
CA THR A 211 2.73 -17.91 -30.57
C THR A 211 3.55 -16.69 -30.28
N ASP A 212 3.04 -15.78 -29.44
CA ASP A 212 3.71 -14.55 -29.01
C ASP A 212 3.55 -14.37 -27.49
N PHE A 213 4.39 -15.07 -26.75
CA PHE A 213 4.41 -15.03 -25.29
C PHE A 213 4.69 -13.63 -24.72
N SER A 214 5.41 -12.81 -25.47
CA SER A 214 5.84 -11.46 -25.06
C SER A 214 4.89 -10.34 -25.49
N GLU A 215 3.78 -10.64 -26.18
CA GLU A 215 2.87 -9.61 -26.72
C GLU A 215 3.61 -8.54 -27.56
N SER A 216 4.59 -9.00 -28.38
CA SER A 216 5.46 -8.13 -29.18
C SER A 216 4.89 -7.84 -30.57
N VAL A 217 3.96 -8.66 -31.04
CA VAL A 217 3.37 -8.56 -32.39
C VAL A 217 1.89 -8.17 -32.26
N ASP A 218 1.54 -7.01 -32.80
CA ASP A 218 0.14 -6.62 -32.92
C ASP A 218 -0.49 -7.27 -34.17
N LEU A 219 -1.49 -8.10 -33.91
CA LEU A 219 -2.25 -8.84 -34.91
C LEU A 219 -3.60 -8.19 -35.27
N SER A 220 -3.89 -6.99 -34.75
CA SER A 220 -5.18 -6.31 -34.94
C SER A 220 -5.57 -6.10 -36.39
N ALA A 221 -4.60 -5.70 -37.22
CA ALA A 221 -4.82 -5.52 -38.67
C ALA A 221 -5.01 -6.84 -39.42
N GLN A 222 -4.39 -7.94 -38.94
CA GLN A 222 -4.49 -9.25 -39.54
C GLN A 222 -5.77 -9.99 -39.20
N TYR A 223 -6.30 -9.76 -37.97
CA TYR A 223 -7.48 -10.43 -37.43
C TYR A 223 -8.51 -9.43 -36.89
N PRO A 224 -9.03 -8.48 -37.72
CA PRO A 224 -9.92 -7.42 -37.27
C PRO A 224 -11.23 -7.94 -36.68
N ASP A 225 -11.78 -9.05 -37.19
CA ASP A 225 -13.02 -9.64 -36.66
C ASP A 225 -12.81 -10.28 -35.28
N LYS A 226 -11.62 -10.84 -35.04
CA LYS A 226 -11.25 -11.36 -33.71
C LYS A 226 -11.10 -10.21 -32.71
N LEU A 227 -10.49 -9.11 -33.09
CA LEU A 227 -10.44 -7.92 -32.25
C LEU A 227 -11.83 -7.40 -31.91
N LYS A 228 -12.71 -7.25 -32.90
CA LYS A 228 -14.12 -6.82 -32.65
C LYS A 228 -14.84 -7.75 -31.69
N GLU A 229 -14.66 -9.09 -31.84
CA GLU A 229 -15.22 -10.05 -30.91
C GLU A 229 -14.78 -9.77 -29.47
N LEU A 230 -13.47 -9.63 -29.22
CA LEU A 230 -12.93 -9.44 -27.89
C LEU A 230 -13.33 -8.10 -27.27
N VAL A 231 -13.39 -7.03 -28.07
CA VAL A 231 -13.87 -5.72 -27.63
C VAL A 231 -15.34 -5.76 -27.25
N ALA A 232 -16.19 -6.42 -28.05
CA ALA A 232 -17.61 -6.59 -27.73
C ALA A 232 -17.81 -7.45 -26.46
N ASP A 233 -17.01 -8.49 -26.28
CA ASP A 233 -17.02 -9.31 -25.08
C ASP A 233 -16.58 -8.49 -23.83
N PHE A 234 -15.54 -7.65 -23.98
CA PHE A 234 -15.14 -6.71 -22.92
C PHE A 234 -16.28 -5.77 -22.53
N ASP A 235 -16.92 -5.14 -23.51
CA ASP A 235 -18.01 -4.17 -23.25
C ASP A 235 -19.19 -4.84 -22.52
N ARG A 236 -19.59 -6.04 -22.96
CA ARG A 236 -20.63 -6.82 -22.31
C ARG A 236 -20.28 -7.10 -20.84
N ASP A 237 -19.07 -7.61 -20.59
CA ASP A 237 -18.64 -7.99 -19.24
C ASP A 237 -18.39 -6.73 -18.37
N ALA A 238 -17.93 -5.63 -18.95
CA ALA A 238 -17.74 -4.34 -18.28
C ALA A 238 -19.06 -3.77 -17.77
N TRP A 239 -20.13 -3.81 -18.58
CA TRP A 239 -21.46 -3.40 -18.14
C TRP A 239 -22.03 -4.36 -17.07
N ALA A 240 -21.88 -5.65 -17.26
CA ALA A 240 -22.38 -6.65 -16.31
C ALA A 240 -21.71 -6.57 -14.92
N ASN A 241 -20.48 -6.08 -14.86
CA ASN A 241 -19.67 -6.01 -13.64
C ASN A 241 -19.44 -4.57 -13.12
N MET A 242 -20.23 -3.60 -13.57
CA MET A 242 -20.15 -2.20 -13.11
C MET A 242 -18.78 -1.53 -13.32
N VAL A 243 -18.06 -1.94 -14.36
CA VAL A 243 -16.79 -1.32 -14.77
C VAL A 243 -17.06 -0.01 -15.48
N TYR A 244 -18.13 0.05 -16.27
CA TYR A 244 -18.57 1.29 -16.89
C TYR A 244 -19.45 2.13 -15.96
N PRO A 245 -19.36 3.50 -16.02
CA PRO A 245 -18.48 4.27 -16.90
C PRO A 245 -17.03 4.27 -16.43
N LEU A 246 -16.08 4.31 -17.39
CA LEU A 246 -14.66 4.42 -17.09
C LEU A 246 -14.32 5.79 -16.50
N ASP A 247 -13.34 5.84 -15.62
CA ASP A 247 -12.86 7.07 -14.99
C ASP A 247 -11.35 7.23 -15.15
N ASN A 248 -10.94 7.99 -16.16
CA ASN A 248 -9.52 8.24 -16.47
C ASN A 248 -8.95 9.51 -15.79
N ARG A 249 -9.67 10.10 -14.84
CA ARG A 249 -9.17 11.26 -14.10
C ARG A 249 -7.95 10.89 -13.29
N GLY A 250 -7.00 11.81 -13.19
CA GLY A 250 -5.85 11.65 -12.30
C GLY A 250 -6.27 11.55 -10.82
N ARG A 251 -5.37 11.01 -9.99
CA ARG A 251 -5.65 10.79 -8.55
C ARG A 251 -6.11 12.07 -7.84
N SER A 252 -5.44 13.19 -8.06
CA SER A 252 -5.81 14.48 -7.48
C SER A 252 -7.25 14.88 -7.82
N GLN A 253 -7.64 14.74 -9.08
CA GLN A 253 -9.00 15.07 -9.54
C GLN A 253 -10.07 14.16 -8.91
N LYS A 254 -9.76 12.87 -8.71
CA LYS A 254 -10.67 11.93 -8.03
C LYS A 254 -10.90 12.33 -6.57
N PHE A 255 -9.84 12.73 -5.87
CA PHE A 255 -9.96 13.18 -4.47
C PHE A 255 -10.66 14.52 -4.30
N GLN A 256 -10.57 15.43 -5.26
CA GLN A 256 -11.28 16.72 -5.21
C GLN A 256 -12.81 16.59 -5.20
N GLN A 257 -13.32 15.51 -5.76
CA GLN A 257 -14.77 15.26 -5.91
C GLN A 257 -15.35 14.36 -4.82
N ILE A 258 -14.69 14.24 -3.66
CA ILE A 258 -15.30 13.56 -2.52
C ILE A 258 -16.58 14.29 -2.11
N PRO A 259 -17.74 13.60 -2.08
CA PRO A 259 -18.99 14.19 -1.65
C PRO A 259 -18.85 14.87 -0.27
N PRO A 260 -19.51 16.03 -0.06
CA PRO A 260 -19.35 16.80 1.18
C PRO A 260 -19.58 15.99 2.46
N HIS A 261 -20.53 15.05 2.44
CA HIS A 261 -20.85 14.20 3.60
C HIS A 261 -19.77 13.14 3.91
N LEU A 262 -18.86 12.86 2.96
CA LEU A 262 -17.72 11.98 3.16
C LEU A 262 -16.42 12.75 3.46
N LYS A 263 -16.44 14.08 3.36
CA LYS A 263 -15.29 14.90 3.77
C LYS A 263 -15.16 14.87 5.29
N PRO A 264 -13.95 14.71 5.82
CA PRO A 264 -13.73 14.85 7.25
C PRO A 264 -14.19 16.23 7.74
N PRO A 265 -14.64 16.35 9.00
CA PRO A 265 -14.97 17.65 9.56
C PRO A 265 -13.75 18.58 9.49
N LEU A 266 -13.99 19.87 9.27
CA LEU A 266 -12.94 20.90 9.16
C LEU A 266 -12.13 21.03 10.46
N THR A 267 -12.78 20.81 11.58
CA THR A 267 -12.18 20.82 12.92
C THR A 267 -12.84 19.73 13.77
N GLY A 268 -12.17 19.28 14.81
CA GLY A 268 -12.77 18.31 15.74
C GLY A 268 -11.74 17.55 16.54
N SER A 269 -12.23 16.86 17.56
CA SER A 269 -11.45 16.05 18.49
C SER A 269 -11.76 14.58 18.31
N ARG A 270 -10.74 13.73 18.31
CA ARG A 270 -10.88 12.27 18.31
C ARG A 270 -10.01 11.64 19.38
N ARG A 271 -10.61 10.74 20.13
CA ARG A 271 -9.97 10.01 21.22
C ARG A 271 -9.73 8.55 20.83
N PHE A 272 -8.55 8.06 21.20
CA PHE A 272 -8.10 6.69 20.95
C PHE A 272 -7.52 6.10 22.24
N PHE A 273 -7.54 4.77 22.36
CA PHE A 273 -7.12 4.07 23.58
C PHE A 273 -6.01 3.07 23.29
N LYS A 274 -5.14 2.83 24.28
CA LYS A 274 -4.13 1.76 24.23
C LYS A 274 -4.84 0.40 24.10
N GLY A 275 -4.21 -0.51 23.34
CA GLY A 275 -4.74 -1.85 23.09
C GLY A 275 -5.57 -1.98 21.81
N ALA A 276 -5.95 -0.88 21.17
CA ALA A 276 -6.48 -0.92 19.83
C ALA A 276 -5.44 -1.48 18.85
N GLN A 277 -5.90 -2.15 17.80
CA GLN A 277 -5.06 -2.41 16.62
C GLN A 277 -4.66 -1.08 15.99
N THR A 278 -3.66 -1.10 15.11
CA THR A 278 -3.25 0.09 14.35
C THR A 278 -4.47 0.78 13.75
N VAL A 279 -4.70 2.04 14.14
CA VAL A 279 -5.79 2.84 13.56
C VAL A 279 -5.46 3.18 12.12
N ASN A 280 -6.36 2.84 11.21
CA ASN A 280 -6.11 3.02 9.77
C ASN A 280 -5.79 4.47 9.42
N ARG A 281 -4.82 4.67 8.55
CA ARG A 281 -4.41 6.00 8.07
C ARG A 281 -5.56 6.84 7.49
N SER A 282 -6.56 6.21 6.87
CA SER A 282 -7.74 6.92 6.35
C SER A 282 -8.57 7.60 7.43
N VAL A 283 -8.44 7.18 8.68
CA VAL A 283 -9.06 7.82 9.84
C VAL A 283 -8.19 8.95 10.39
N VAL A 284 -6.87 8.79 10.39
CA VAL A 284 -5.94 9.70 11.07
C VAL A 284 -5.42 10.81 10.17
N VAL A 285 -5.07 10.50 8.92
CA VAL A 285 -4.53 11.50 7.97
C VAL A 285 -5.44 12.74 7.84
N PRO A 286 -6.75 12.61 7.70
CA PRO A 286 -7.63 13.79 7.63
C PRO A 286 -7.58 14.70 8.87
N LEU A 287 -7.13 14.19 10.02
CA LEU A 287 -7.03 14.95 11.26
C LEU A 287 -5.79 15.85 11.32
N ILE A 288 -4.75 15.54 10.53
CA ILE A 288 -3.44 16.21 10.59
C ILE A 288 -2.98 16.80 9.25
N ALA A 289 -3.57 16.36 8.13
CA ALA A 289 -3.08 16.70 6.80
C ALA A 289 -3.20 18.20 6.53
N ASP A 290 -2.08 18.86 6.31
CA ASP A 290 -1.93 20.27 5.94
C ASP A 290 -2.80 21.20 6.80
N ARG A 291 -2.72 21.04 8.11
CA ARG A 291 -3.50 21.79 9.10
C ARG A 291 -2.80 21.89 10.45
N ASN A 292 -3.28 22.83 11.27
CA ASN A 292 -2.94 22.88 12.69
C ASN A 292 -3.57 21.67 13.40
N TYR A 293 -2.84 21.11 14.35
CA TYR A 293 -3.37 20.05 15.21
C TYR A 293 -2.59 19.93 16.52
N SER A 294 -3.19 19.31 17.51
CA SER A 294 -2.45 18.77 18.64
C SER A 294 -2.67 17.27 18.79
N ILE A 295 -1.62 16.56 19.19
CA ILE A 295 -1.69 15.16 19.60
C ILE A 295 -1.32 15.08 21.05
N THR A 296 -2.30 14.82 21.91
CA THR A 296 -2.14 14.76 23.37
C THR A 296 -2.20 13.31 23.84
N VAL A 297 -1.20 12.89 24.61
CA VAL A 297 -1.18 11.59 25.27
C VAL A 297 -1.32 11.80 26.77
N ASN A 298 -2.37 11.22 27.37
CA ASN A 298 -2.59 11.22 28.81
C ASN A 298 -1.93 9.99 29.42
N VAL A 299 -1.01 10.21 30.34
CA VAL A 299 -0.23 9.13 30.97
C VAL A 299 -0.20 9.25 32.49
N SER A 300 0.05 8.11 33.15
CA SER A 300 0.52 8.05 34.56
C SER A 300 1.94 7.49 34.50
N HIS A 301 2.95 8.36 34.71
CA HIS A 301 4.37 8.09 34.47
C HIS A 301 5.14 7.93 35.79
N LYS A 302 6.01 6.93 35.86
CA LYS A 302 7.01 6.73 36.89
C LYS A 302 8.40 7.00 36.33
N ALA A 303 9.35 7.36 37.17
CA ALA A 303 10.71 7.67 36.74
C ALA A 303 11.42 6.53 35.95
N SER A 304 10.99 5.28 36.18
CA SER A 304 11.50 4.10 35.46
C SER A 304 10.82 3.83 34.11
N ASP A 305 9.71 4.50 33.83
CA ASP A 305 8.93 4.23 32.64
C ASP A 305 9.58 4.81 31.40
N GLN A 306 9.57 4.03 30.32
CA GLN A 306 10.12 4.43 29.02
C GLN A 306 9.36 3.71 27.91
N GLY A 307 9.58 4.15 26.68
CA GLY A 307 9.00 3.54 25.48
C GLY A 307 8.15 4.49 24.65
N ILE A 308 7.60 3.96 23.57
CA ILE A 308 6.84 4.73 22.57
C ILE A 308 5.45 5.05 23.10
N LEU A 309 5.11 6.34 23.14
CA LEU A 309 3.78 6.82 23.49
C LEU A 309 2.82 6.68 22.32
N PHE A 310 3.26 7.09 21.12
CA PHE A 310 2.57 6.81 19.86
C PHE A 310 3.55 6.83 18.69
N ALA A 311 3.20 6.09 17.63
CA ALA A 311 3.81 6.18 16.32
C ALA A 311 2.73 6.38 15.27
N LEU A 312 2.94 7.32 14.35
CA LEU A 312 2.05 7.62 13.25
C LEU A 312 2.82 7.58 11.95
N GLY A 313 2.48 6.66 11.06
CA GLY A 313 3.17 6.44 9.81
C GLY A 313 4.18 5.31 9.88
N ASP A 314 5.21 5.40 9.06
CA ASP A 314 6.22 4.36 8.87
C ASP A 314 7.58 4.96 8.43
N VAL A 315 8.53 4.09 8.08
CA VAL A 315 9.85 4.47 7.56
C VAL A 315 9.80 5.46 6.38
N SER A 316 8.72 5.52 5.64
CA SER A 316 8.58 6.42 4.49
C SER A 316 8.16 7.83 4.84
N GLY A 317 7.55 8.02 6.00
CA GLY A 317 7.09 9.30 6.53
C GLY A 317 6.20 9.11 7.76
N GLY A 318 6.33 10.01 8.72
CA GLY A 318 5.57 9.89 9.95
C GLY A 318 6.19 10.61 11.14
N MET A 319 5.71 10.31 12.33
CA MET A 319 6.26 10.81 13.58
C MET A 319 6.15 9.78 14.68
N VAL A 320 7.08 9.80 15.63
CA VAL A 320 7.02 8.98 16.85
C VAL A 320 7.38 9.82 18.07
N MET A 321 6.53 9.75 19.09
CA MET A 321 6.76 10.35 20.41
C MET A 321 7.08 9.26 21.40
N TYR A 322 8.16 9.41 22.15
CA TYR A 322 8.62 8.38 23.08
C TYR A 322 9.31 8.97 24.30
N VAL A 323 9.40 8.19 25.36
CA VAL A 323 10.16 8.50 26.57
C VAL A 323 11.39 7.61 26.60
N GLU A 324 12.57 8.19 26.73
CA GLU A 324 13.84 7.52 26.91
C GLU A 324 14.71 8.30 27.90
N GLU A 325 15.36 7.59 28.84
CA GLU A 325 16.26 8.17 29.84
C GLU A 325 15.65 9.35 30.61
N GLY A 326 14.34 9.24 30.95
CA GLY A 326 13.61 10.26 31.69
C GLY A 326 13.23 11.52 30.91
N CYS A 327 13.44 11.52 29.59
CA CYS A 327 13.08 12.63 28.69
C CYS A 327 12.02 12.22 27.70
N LEU A 328 11.12 13.15 27.37
CA LEU A 328 10.16 13.05 26.28
C LEU A 328 10.84 13.52 24.99
N HIS A 329 10.71 12.72 23.92
CA HIS A 329 11.29 12.99 22.61
C HIS A 329 10.22 12.93 21.54
N LEU A 330 10.42 13.67 20.47
CA LEU A 330 9.70 13.50 19.19
C LEU A 330 10.69 13.38 18.05
N TYR A 331 10.52 12.35 17.24
CA TYR A 331 11.17 12.23 15.95
C TYR A 331 10.13 12.39 14.84
N TYR A 332 10.46 13.16 13.82
CA TYR A 332 9.59 13.51 12.72
C TYR A 332 10.27 13.17 11.39
N ASN A 333 9.66 12.29 10.63
CA ASN A 333 10.13 11.91 9.30
C ASN A 333 9.26 12.61 8.24
N GLY A 334 9.74 13.70 7.71
CA GLY A 334 9.14 14.47 6.63
C GLY A 334 9.41 13.86 5.25
N PHE A 335 9.14 12.57 5.06
CA PHE A 335 9.39 11.83 3.81
C PHE A 335 10.87 11.79 3.41
N GLY A 336 11.73 11.51 4.39
CA GLY A 336 13.18 11.43 4.24
C GLY A 336 13.92 12.73 4.63
N ASP A 337 13.19 13.76 5.03
CA ASP A 337 13.74 14.93 5.73
C ASP A 337 13.45 14.76 7.21
N PHE A 338 14.51 14.53 8.00
CA PHE A 338 14.38 14.12 9.40
C PHE A 338 14.54 15.30 10.35
N HIS A 339 13.60 15.44 11.29
CA HIS A 339 13.60 16.45 12.32
C HIS A 339 13.36 15.82 13.69
N ALA A 340 13.76 16.52 14.75
CA ALA A 340 13.49 16.13 16.12
C ALA A 340 13.19 17.35 16.97
N LEU A 341 12.26 17.24 17.90
CA LEU A 341 12.15 18.22 18.98
C LEU A 341 13.23 17.92 20.03
N PRO A 342 13.89 18.96 20.58
CA PRO A 342 14.80 18.79 21.73
C PRO A 342 14.07 18.10 22.87
N GLY A 343 14.69 17.08 23.46
CA GLY A 343 14.13 16.33 24.58
C GLY A 343 13.81 17.24 25.77
N ILE A 344 12.67 17.03 26.40
CA ILE A 344 12.28 17.72 27.64
C ILE A 344 12.17 16.72 28.79
N PRO A 345 12.46 17.09 30.06
CA PRO A 345 12.26 16.20 31.18
C PRO A 345 10.82 15.71 31.27
N MET A 346 10.64 14.41 31.48
CA MET A 346 9.33 13.81 31.69
C MET A 346 9.04 13.70 33.19
N PRO A 347 8.09 14.48 33.73
CA PRO A 347 7.83 14.47 35.16
C PRO A 347 7.02 13.23 35.57
N THR A 348 7.22 12.77 36.81
CA THR A 348 6.44 11.66 37.40
C THR A 348 5.03 12.11 37.79
N GLY A 349 4.07 11.20 37.68
CA GLY A 349 2.66 11.46 37.99
C GLY A 349 1.74 11.39 36.77
N LYS A 350 0.54 11.95 36.93
CA LYS A 350 -0.42 12.03 35.81
C LYS A 350 -0.22 13.32 35.03
N HIS A 351 0.04 13.19 33.77
CA HIS A 351 0.32 14.31 32.88
C HIS A 351 -0.32 14.13 31.50
N ALA A 352 -0.68 15.28 30.90
CA ALA A 352 -1.02 15.40 29.50
C ALA A 352 0.24 15.93 28.75
N VAL A 353 0.85 15.11 27.91
CA VAL A 353 1.97 15.50 27.06
C VAL A 353 1.51 15.64 25.62
N SER A 354 1.83 16.74 24.97
CA SER A 354 1.29 17.04 23.65
C SER A 354 2.37 17.47 22.67
N LEU A 355 2.19 17.07 21.40
CA LEU A 355 2.73 17.79 20.26
C LEU A 355 1.70 18.86 19.87
N ASP A 356 2.10 20.12 19.90
CA ASP A 356 1.38 21.24 19.31
C ASP A 356 2.01 21.56 17.95
N TYR A 357 1.22 21.47 16.87
CA TYR A 357 1.71 21.59 15.49
C TYR A 357 0.98 22.72 14.75
N GLU A 358 1.74 23.59 14.12
CA GLU A 358 1.25 24.69 13.31
C GLU A 358 1.69 24.52 11.85
N ALA A 359 0.72 24.42 10.95
CA ALA A 359 0.94 24.43 9.51
C ALA A 359 0.99 25.89 9.03
N GLN A 360 2.09 26.27 8.39
CA GLN A 360 2.40 27.66 8.04
C GLN A 360 2.06 28.03 6.58
N GLY A 361 1.58 27.06 5.80
CA GLY A 361 1.39 27.19 4.35
C GLY A 361 2.61 26.71 3.57
N ASP A 362 2.45 26.54 2.28
CA ASP A 362 3.49 26.05 1.35
C ASP A 362 4.23 24.78 1.86
N ARG A 363 3.49 23.90 2.52
CA ARG A 363 3.99 22.67 3.13
C ARG A 363 4.96 22.88 4.31
N ALA A 364 5.20 24.13 4.72
CA ALA A 364 5.97 24.39 5.93
C ALA A 364 5.15 24.12 7.19
N GLY A 365 5.84 23.71 8.25
CA GLY A 365 5.23 23.47 9.54
C GLY A 365 6.24 23.53 10.67
N ARG A 366 5.74 23.77 11.88
CA ARG A 366 6.55 23.79 13.10
C ARG A 366 5.81 23.11 14.25
N GLY A 367 6.56 22.59 15.20
CA GLY A 367 5.99 21.92 16.36
C GLY A 367 6.71 22.27 17.64
N ARG A 368 6.04 22.05 18.75
CA ARG A 368 6.60 22.17 20.09
C ARG A 368 5.94 21.19 21.05
N PHE A 369 6.57 20.94 22.18
CA PHE A 369 5.92 20.22 23.28
C PHE A 369 5.05 21.13 24.13
N LEU A 370 3.89 20.58 24.55
CA LEU A 370 3.14 21.11 25.68
C LEU A 370 3.14 20.08 26.81
N LEU A 371 3.21 20.57 28.06
CA LEU A 371 3.01 19.77 29.26
C LEU A 371 1.82 20.36 30.02
N ASN A 372 0.77 19.54 30.22
CA ASN A 372 -0.49 19.96 30.84
C ASN A 372 -1.10 21.23 30.21
N GLY A 373 -0.99 21.33 28.87
CA GLY A 373 -1.51 22.47 28.11
C GLY A 373 -0.60 23.70 28.06
N HIS A 374 0.55 23.70 28.75
CA HIS A 374 1.49 24.82 28.76
C HIS A 374 2.71 24.53 27.88
N PRO A 375 3.23 25.51 27.13
CA PRO A 375 4.46 25.35 26.35
C PRO A 375 5.62 24.84 27.21
N ALA A 376 6.23 23.74 26.77
CA ALA A 376 7.35 23.10 27.46
C ALA A 376 8.63 23.07 26.61
N SER A 377 8.55 23.51 25.35
CA SER A 377 9.69 23.76 24.48
C SER A 377 9.40 24.93 23.54
N GLU A 378 10.44 25.45 22.91
CA GLU A 378 10.33 26.41 21.80
C GLU A 378 9.84 25.73 20.52
N TRP A 379 9.30 26.54 19.60
CA TRP A 379 8.92 26.08 18.27
C TRP A 379 10.15 25.61 17.48
N GLN A 380 10.06 24.46 16.86
CA GLN A 380 11.06 23.88 15.96
C GLN A 380 10.45 23.58 14.60
N ASP A 381 11.26 23.65 13.54
CA ASP A 381 10.85 23.26 12.20
C ASP A 381 10.51 21.77 12.11
N LEU A 382 9.34 21.47 11.61
CA LEU A 382 8.85 20.12 11.30
C LEU A 382 8.27 20.11 9.88
N THR A 383 9.06 20.57 8.92
CA THR A 383 8.75 20.64 7.49
C THR A 383 9.24 19.36 6.77
N PRO A 384 8.51 18.84 5.77
CA PRO A 384 7.19 19.26 5.28
C PRO A 384 6.04 18.73 6.13
N THR A 385 4.89 19.40 6.10
CA THR A 385 3.67 18.89 6.75
C THR A 385 3.34 17.49 6.25
N LEU A 386 2.97 16.58 7.18
CA LEU A 386 2.54 15.23 6.79
C LEU A 386 1.21 15.31 6.04
N MET A 387 1.16 14.61 4.92
CA MET A 387 -0.03 14.45 4.09
C MET A 387 -0.21 12.99 3.72
N TYR A 388 -1.00 12.74 2.70
CA TYR A 388 -1.14 11.42 2.14
C TYR A 388 0.21 10.91 1.60
N GLY A 389 0.68 9.76 2.07
CA GLY A 389 1.93 9.18 1.56
C GLY A 389 2.53 8.06 2.40
N PHE A 390 2.41 8.09 3.71
CA PHE A 390 2.79 6.96 4.53
C PHE A 390 1.75 5.82 4.45
N HIS A 391 2.17 4.58 4.63
CA HIS A 391 1.32 3.41 4.43
C HIS A 391 0.66 2.92 5.71
N GLU A 392 1.31 3.13 6.85
CA GLU A 392 0.77 2.72 8.15
C GLU A 392 -0.08 3.81 8.79
N GLY A 393 -0.81 3.45 9.82
CA GLY A 393 -1.68 4.35 10.56
C GLY A 393 -1.08 4.82 11.87
N LEU A 394 -1.93 4.93 12.89
CA LEU A 394 -1.54 5.33 14.24
C LEU A 394 -1.48 4.10 15.15
N ASP A 395 -0.33 3.90 15.75
CA ASP A 395 -0.10 2.97 16.84
C ASP A 395 0.00 3.71 18.19
N ILE A 396 -0.54 3.12 19.25
CA ILE A 396 -0.61 3.73 20.57
C ILE A 396 0.14 2.85 21.58
N GLY A 397 1.14 3.44 22.23
CA GLY A 397 1.99 2.77 23.20
C GLY A 397 3.03 1.83 22.60
N ILE A 398 3.21 1.83 21.31
CA ILE A 398 4.16 0.97 20.57
C ILE A 398 4.28 1.47 19.14
N ASP A 399 5.31 1.02 18.41
CA ASP A 399 5.45 1.10 16.94
C ASP A 399 5.55 -0.33 16.41
N ARG A 400 4.55 -0.82 15.66
CA ARG A 400 4.32 -2.27 15.48
C ARG A 400 5.00 -2.89 14.27
N ARG A 401 5.17 -2.21 13.17
CA ARG A 401 5.53 -2.84 11.90
C ARG A 401 6.82 -2.24 11.34
N ALA A 402 6.66 -1.34 10.36
CA ALA A 402 7.80 -0.61 9.82
C ALA A 402 8.05 0.63 10.70
N PRO A 403 9.18 0.69 11.43
CA PRO A 403 9.38 1.72 12.43
C PRO A 403 9.52 3.10 11.79
N VAL A 404 8.88 4.11 12.38
CA VAL A 404 9.05 5.50 11.94
C VAL A 404 10.49 5.98 12.17
N HIS A 405 11.10 5.59 13.29
CA HIS A 405 12.45 5.94 13.68
C HIS A 405 13.36 4.70 13.64
N TRP A 406 14.07 4.54 12.54
CA TRP A 406 14.89 3.37 12.30
C TRP A 406 16.01 3.16 13.33
N GLU A 407 16.72 4.21 13.71
CA GLU A 407 17.82 4.15 14.68
C GLU A 407 17.34 3.75 16.08
N LEU A 408 16.18 4.27 16.51
CA LEU A 408 15.56 3.86 17.76
C LEU A 408 15.20 2.37 17.73
N PHE A 409 14.63 1.91 16.63
CA PHE A 409 14.30 0.50 16.45
C PHE A 409 15.55 -0.41 16.45
N GLN A 410 16.63 0.02 15.80
CA GLN A 410 17.91 -0.73 15.84
C GLN A 410 18.47 -0.82 17.26
N LYS A 411 18.33 0.25 18.06
CA LYS A 411 18.83 0.32 19.44
C LYS A 411 17.95 -0.47 20.42
N ARG A 412 16.62 -0.42 20.28
CA ARG A 412 15.65 -0.90 21.28
C ARG A 412 14.75 -2.04 20.80
N GLY A 413 14.70 -2.33 19.50
CA GLY A 413 13.70 -3.20 18.92
C GLY A 413 12.28 -2.61 19.05
N SER A 414 11.30 -3.48 19.26
CA SER A 414 9.97 -3.04 19.68
C SER A 414 10.07 -2.43 21.07
N PHE A 415 9.77 -1.15 21.22
CA PHE A 415 9.99 -0.36 22.41
C PHE A 415 8.66 0.13 23.00
N PRO A 416 7.79 -0.79 23.48
CA PRO A 416 6.48 -0.42 24.02
C PRO A 416 6.62 0.39 25.29
N TYR A 417 5.71 1.37 25.45
CA TYR A 417 5.66 2.18 26.68
C TYR A 417 5.33 1.30 27.90
N SER A 418 6.22 1.33 28.89
CA SER A 418 6.14 0.51 30.11
C SER A 418 5.19 1.07 31.17
N GLY A 419 4.88 2.39 31.10
CA GLY A 419 3.96 3.03 32.02
C GLY A 419 2.48 2.89 31.62
N GLU A 420 1.62 3.53 32.39
CA GLU A 420 0.19 3.59 32.12
C GLU A 420 -0.11 4.70 31.10
N LEU A 421 -0.63 4.31 29.92
CA LEU A 421 -1.16 5.21 28.92
C LEU A 421 -2.69 5.16 29.00
N ILE A 422 -3.32 6.29 29.33
CA ILE A 422 -4.76 6.40 29.58
C ILE A 422 -5.49 6.50 28.24
N ASP A 423 -5.15 7.52 27.45
CA ASP A 423 -5.69 7.73 26.11
C ASP A 423 -4.77 8.62 25.27
N LEU A 424 -5.11 8.72 23.98
CA LEU A 424 -4.54 9.66 23.03
C LEU A 424 -5.66 10.46 22.38
N VAL A 425 -5.53 11.78 22.34
CA VAL A 425 -6.50 12.70 21.71
C VAL A 425 -5.82 13.46 20.58
N ILE A 426 -6.45 13.49 19.43
CA ILE A 426 -6.05 14.36 18.31
C ILE A 426 -7.10 15.45 18.16
N ASP A 427 -6.69 16.69 18.37
CA ASP A 427 -7.51 17.87 18.13
C ASP A 427 -7.08 18.53 16.82
N SER A 428 -8.00 18.52 15.85
CA SER A 428 -7.77 19.06 14.52
C SER A 428 -8.18 20.53 14.48
N GLY A 429 -7.25 21.38 14.10
CA GLY A 429 -7.46 22.81 13.90
C GLY A 429 -7.76 23.21 12.45
N MET A 430 -7.56 24.47 12.15
CA MET A 430 -7.74 25.05 10.82
C MET A 430 -6.70 24.51 9.84
N HIS A 431 -7.07 24.45 8.57
CA HIS A 431 -6.11 24.19 7.49
C HIS A 431 -5.05 25.31 7.40
N ALA A 432 -3.92 24.99 6.82
CA ALA A 432 -2.89 25.96 6.50
C ALA A 432 -3.45 27.18 5.74
N PRO A 433 -2.82 28.35 5.89
CA PRO A 433 -3.30 29.60 5.23
C PRO A 433 -3.41 29.49 3.71
N ASP A 434 -2.54 28.69 3.08
CA ASP A 434 -2.57 28.37 1.65
C ASP A 434 -2.44 26.86 1.47
N PRO A 435 -3.56 26.10 1.55
CA PRO A 435 -3.51 24.66 1.47
C PRO A 435 -3.01 24.22 0.09
N THR A 436 -1.71 23.95 -0.01
CA THR A 436 -1.02 23.51 -1.23
C THR A 436 -1.14 22.00 -1.40
N GLY A 437 -2.23 21.49 -1.60
CA GLY A 437 -2.32 20.04 -1.84
C GLY A 437 -2.99 19.70 -3.13
N VAL A 438 -3.58 20.68 -3.79
CA VAL A 438 -4.54 20.41 -4.85
C VAL A 438 -4.58 21.50 -5.89
N LYS A 439 -3.47 22.12 -6.19
CA LYS A 439 -3.37 22.81 -7.49
C LYS A 439 -2.96 21.78 -8.52
N SER A 440 -3.98 21.41 -9.30
CA SER A 440 -4.07 20.68 -10.60
C SER A 440 -2.87 19.89 -11.07
#